data_ee37493e97f440ccafc7b621fe383fb4
#
_entry.id   ee37493e97f440ccafc7b621fe383fb4
#
_cell.length_a   1.000
_cell.length_b   1.000
_cell.length_c   1.000
_cell.angle_alpha   90.00
_cell.angle_beta   90.00
_cell.angle_gamma   90.00
#
_symmetry.space_group_name_H-M   'P 1'
#
loop_
_entity.id
_entity.type
_entity.pdbx_description
1 polymer ?
#
loop_
_entity_poly.entity_id
_entity_poly.type
_entity_poly.pdbx_seq_one_letter_code
_entity_poly.pdbx_strand_id
1 'polypeptide(L)'
;MKPRYRFIVLALAVGVTTFLVPGASPAASSSRPNILFILTDDQNPDTLGCFGGKVLTPTLDRLCAEGVKFTRAYNSSSVCTPSRYTCMTGQYASRCRTERFLTMCPPDAPANVGFNVQVEPGSWNVARVLHEHGYWTGFVGKWHTGGPPMLSIPAEANLRDPEVMRRLLENQRRLRDYIRQAGFDYAASVYRGNLADHKLDALKYHNMEWITKGALDFLDRAGDRPFFLHLCPTLQHSPAPNQSLKGDPTMTPAGHLRTPLEVQAPRAGIAERLNKAGIAGNMGHATWLDDGIAAVIQKLVDLGKRDNTVILFFSDNTTLGGKGTCYDGGARTPCFLWGKGRVPAGRVCNKLVQNIDFVPTIFDLAGVQPPAAMKLDGMSLMPLVTQPQTKWRDALFLEIGHTRGVCTERWKYIALRYPPELQKKMADKTLGRPAYHMDVSLNLQETALRRHPGYWDADQLYDLQADPEERVNLAKELQYAQTVTELRGRLRDWLTGLERPFGEFAP
;
A
#
# COMPACT_ATOMS: atom_id res chain seq x y z
N MET A 1 -10.51 27.87 -99.24
CA MET A 1 -9.92 28.49 -98.02
C MET A 1 -10.84 28.23 -96.85
N LYS A 2 -10.44 27.35 -95.97
CA LYS A 2 -11.21 27.07 -94.72
C LYS A 2 -10.41 27.52 -93.53
N PRO A 3 -10.97 28.27 -92.56
CA PRO A 3 -10.25 28.68 -91.34
C PRO A 3 -10.22 27.55 -90.35
N ARG A 4 -9.09 27.37 -89.75
CA ARG A 4 -8.83 26.42 -88.63
C ARG A 4 -9.10 27.14 -87.30
N TYR A 5 -10.09 26.62 -86.52
CA TYR A 5 -10.30 27.02 -85.11
C TYR A 5 -9.41 26.20 -84.19
N ARG A 6 -8.58 26.87 -83.39
CA ARG A 6 -7.86 26.25 -82.28
C ARG A 6 -8.71 26.36 -80.98
N PHE A 7 -9.04 25.23 -80.39
CA PHE A 7 -9.65 25.17 -79.06
C PHE A 7 -8.54 25.19 -78.04
N ILE A 8 -8.59 26.19 -77.12
CA ILE A 8 -7.77 26.26 -75.89
C ILE A 8 -8.56 25.56 -74.78
N VAL A 9 -8.06 24.43 -74.28
CA VAL A 9 -8.63 23.76 -73.11
C VAL A 9 -7.99 24.37 -71.91
N LEU A 10 -8.78 25.08 -71.08
CA LEU A 10 -8.39 25.61 -69.80
C LEU A 10 -8.65 24.52 -68.77
N ALA A 11 -7.60 23.90 -68.23
CA ALA A 11 -7.71 22.95 -67.11
C ALA A 11 -7.82 23.73 -65.78
N LEU A 12 -8.99 23.70 -65.10
CA LEU A 12 -9.21 24.18 -63.82
C LEU A 12 -8.67 23.08 -62.80
N ALA A 13 -7.56 23.38 -62.14
CA ALA A 13 -7.09 22.57 -61.02
C ALA A 13 -7.86 22.99 -59.73
N VAL A 14 -8.78 22.14 -59.29
CA VAL A 14 -9.47 22.28 -57.99
C VAL A 14 -8.51 21.74 -56.91
N GLY A 15 -7.84 22.63 -56.22
CA GLY A 15 -7.03 22.30 -55.02
C GLY A 15 -7.94 21.95 -53.82
N VAL A 16 -8.01 20.69 -53.46
CA VAL A 16 -8.65 20.24 -52.19
C VAL A 16 -7.70 20.54 -51.06
N THR A 17 -7.93 21.64 -50.37
CA THR A 17 -7.24 21.98 -49.10
C THR A 17 -7.91 21.18 -47.98
N THR A 18 -7.31 20.04 -47.57
CA THR A 18 -7.68 19.31 -46.35
C THR A 18 -7.27 20.16 -45.16
N PHE A 19 -8.24 20.80 -44.53
CA PHE A 19 -8.04 21.35 -43.18
C PHE A 19 -7.93 20.18 -42.18
N LEU A 20 -6.70 19.91 -41.73
CA LEU A 20 -6.47 19.12 -40.52
C LEU A 20 -7.07 19.89 -39.35
N VAL A 21 -8.25 19.47 -38.88
CA VAL A 21 -8.81 19.90 -37.61
C VAL A 21 -7.86 19.35 -36.51
N PRO A 22 -7.21 20.20 -35.70
CA PRO A 22 -6.43 19.71 -34.58
C PRO A 22 -7.39 18.90 -33.72
N GLY A 23 -7.09 17.61 -33.51
CA GLY A 23 -7.83 16.78 -32.56
C GLY A 23 -7.88 17.49 -31.22
N ALA A 24 -9.07 17.86 -30.76
CA ALA A 24 -9.27 18.40 -29.44
C ALA A 24 -8.75 17.38 -28.43
N SER A 25 -7.63 17.68 -27.78
CA SER A 25 -7.27 16.99 -26.55
C SER A 25 -8.49 17.01 -25.63
N PRO A 26 -8.89 15.88 -25.04
CA PRO A 26 -10.01 15.90 -24.12
C PRO A 26 -9.69 16.91 -23.01
N ALA A 27 -10.54 17.92 -22.89
CA ALA A 27 -10.44 18.92 -21.85
C ALA A 27 -10.38 18.18 -20.51
N ALA A 28 -9.29 18.36 -19.75
CA ALA A 28 -9.19 17.82 -18.41
C ALA A 28 -10.41 18.28 -17.63
N SER A 29 -11.18 17.33 -17.07
CA SER A 29 -12.34 17.60 -16.22
C SER A 29 -11.95 18.66 -15.19
N SER A 30 -12.59 19.84 -15.21
CA SER A 30 -12.33 20.96 -14.32
C SER A 30 -12.72 20.68 -12.86
N SER A 31 -13.31 19.54 -12.57
CA SER A 31 -13.71 19.12 -11.22
C SER A 31 -12.59 18.33 -10.54
N ARG A 32 -12.38 18.63 -9.24
CA ARG A 32 -11.48 17.85 -8.37
C ARG A 32 -11.88 16.37 -8.39
N PRO A 33 -10.95 15.42 -8.63
CA PRO A 33 -11.32 14.01 -8.67
C PRO A 33 -11.65 13.47 -7.29
N ASN A 34 -12.50 12.48 -7.25
CA ASN A 34 -12.60 11.58 -6.11
C ASN A 34 -11.35 10.69 -6.09
N ILE A 35 -10.91 10.31 -4.90
CA ILE A 35 -9.71 9.47 -4.72
C ILE A 35 -10.10 8.26 -3.88
N LEU A 36 -9.94 7.08 -4.44
CA LEU A 36 -10.08 5.80 -3.75
C LEU A 36 -8.68 5.17 -3.60
N PHE A 37 -8.16 5.18 -2.38
CA PHE A 37 -6.91 4.50 -2.07
C PHE A 37 -7.21 3.13 -1.45
N ILE A 38 -6.93 2.05 -2.18
CA ILE A 38 -7.07 0.66 -1.74
C ILE A 38 -5.72 0.18 -1.25
N LEU A 39 -5.61 -0.07 0.06
CA LEU A 39 -4.41 -0.57 0.71
C LEU A 39 -4.67 -1.96 1.29
N THR A 40 -4.32 -3.00 0.56
CA THR A 40 -4.49 -4.39 0.98
C THR A 40 -3.42 -4.82 1.99
N ASP A 41 -3.59 -5.98 2.60
CA ASP A 41 -2.77 -6.48 3.71
C ASP A 41 -2.07 -7.78 3.31
N ASP A 42 -0.73 -7.82 3.36
CA ASP A 42 0.07 -9.00 3.00
C ASP A 42 -0.18 -9.56 1.58
N GLN A 43 -0.57 -8.72 0.63
CA GLN A 43 -0.93 -9.19 -0.69
C GLN A 43 0.28 -9.43 -1.58
N ASN A 44 0.49 -10.68 -1.93
CA ASN A 44 1.53 -11.10 -2.86
C ASN A 44 1.10 -10.91 -4.32
N PRO A 45 2.05 -10.71 -5.26
CA PRO A 45 1.77 -10.62 -6.69
C PRO A 45 1.01 -11.85 -7.25
N ASP A 46 1.30 -13.05 -6.77
CA ASP A 46 0.68 -14.31 -7.19
C ASP A 46 -0.82 -14.43 -6.79
N THR A 47 -1.32 -13.50 -5.98
CA THR A 47 -2.75 -13.39 -5.61
C THR A 47 -3.50 -12.36 -6.47
N LEU A 48 -2.90 -11.88 -7.57
CA LEU A 48 -3.49 -10.96 -8.55
C LEU A 48 -3.18 -11.43 -9.97
N GLY A 49 -4.21 -11.60 -10.82
CA GLY A 49 -4.05 -12.05 -12.20
C GLY A 49 -3.20 -11.08 -13.02
N CYS A 50 -3.39 -9.78 -12.87
CA CYS A 50 -2.61 -8.74 -13.56
C CYS A 50 -1.12 -8.70 -13.16
N PHE A 51 -0.71 -9.38 -12.09
CA PHE A 51 0.68 -9.59 -11.70
C PHE A 51 1.18 -11.02 -11.95
N GLY A 52 0.43 -11.82 -12.72
CA GLY A 52 0.81 -13.17 -13.13
C GLY A 52 0.30 -14.29 -12.23
N GLY A 53 -0.54 -13.99 -11.25
CA GLY A 53 -1.17 -14.97 -10.38
C GLY A 53 -2.19 -15.84 -11.11
N LYS A 54 -2.26 -17.12 -10.76
CA LYS A 54 -3.33 -18.04 -11.22
C LYS A 54 -4.53 -17.93 -10.28
N VAL A 55 -5.23 -16.82 -10.37
CA VAL A 55 -6.35 -16.44 -9.49
C VAL A 55 -7.47 -15.81 -10.30
N LEU A 56 -8.65 -15.69 -9.70
CA LEU A 56 -9.82 -15.05 -10.31
C LEU A 56 -10.05 -13.68 -9.67
N THR A 57 -9.45 -12.64 -10.27
CA THR A 57 -9.51 -11.25 -9.79
C THR A 57 -9.89 -10.28 -10.91
N PRO A 58 -11.03 -10.51 -11.62
CA PRO A 58 -11.35 -9.83 -12.87
C PRO A 58 -11.51 -8.31 -12.73
N THR A 59 -11.95 -7.82 -11.57
CA THR A 59 -12.11 -6.38 -11.33
C THR A 59 -10.77 -5.69 -11.16
N LEU A 60 -9.89 -6.22 -10.31
CA LEU A 60 -8.55 -5.69 -10.09
C LEU A 60 -7.70 -5.81 -11.36
N ASP A 61 -7.83 -6.93 -12.08
CA ASP A 61 -7.11 -7.16 -13.35
C ASP A 61 -7.51 -6.13 -14.41
N ARG A 62 -8.81 -5.84 -14.55
CA ARG A 62 -9.32 -4.83 -15.48
C ARG A 62 -8.84 -3.43 -15.08
N LEU A 63 -8.94 -3.03 -13.82
CA LEU A 63 -8.46 -1.73 -13.35
C LEU A 63 -6.96 -1.56 -13.62
N CYS A 64 -6.16 -2.59 -13.36
CA CYS A 64 -4.74 -2.60 -13.66
C CYS A 64 -4.46 -2.48 -15.16
N ALA A 65 -5.20 -3.22 -16.01
CA ALA A 65 -5.05 -3.18 -17.46
C ALA A 65 -5.50 -1.85 -18.06
N GLU A 66 -6.53 -1.22 -17.50
CA GLU A 66 -7.04 0.10 -17.90
C GLU A 66 -6.24 1.28 -17.28
N GLY A 67 -5.17 1.02 -16.55
CA GLY A 67 -4.37 2.01 -15.85
C GLY A 67 -2.86 1.91 -16.11
N VAL A 68 -2.08 2.35 -15.14
CA VAL A 68 -0.61 2.24 -15.11
C VAL A 68 -0.20 1.23 -14.04
N LYS A 69 0.40 0.11 -14.47
CA LYS A 69 1.00 -0.89 -13.59
C LYS A 69 2.45 -0.51 -13.26
N PHE A 70 2.80 -0.46 -11.98
CA PHE A 70 4.16 -0.25 -11.51
C PHE A 70 4.80 -1.59 -11.18
N THR A 71 5.88 -1.95 -11.88
CA THR A 71 6.56 -3.24 -11.68
C THR A 71 7.64 -3.19 -10.61
N ARG A 72 8.05 -1.97 -10.21
CA ARG A 72 9.05 -1.71 -9.18
C ARG A 72 8.51 -0.76 -8.12
N ALA A 73 7.38 -1.14 -7.51
CA ALA A 73 6.81 -0.43 -6.40
C ALA A 73 7.24 -1.08 -5.08
N TYR A 74 7.66 -0.25 -4.14
CA TYR A 74 8.22 -0.66 -2.87
C TYR A 74 7.48 -0.01 -1.70
N ASN A 75 7.34 -0.73 -0.60
CA ASN A 75 7.12 -0.08 0.69
C ASN A 75 8.47 0.39 1.27
N SER A 76 8.45 1.42 2.09
CA SER A 76 9.65 1.91 2.78
C SER A 76 10.05 1.00 3.94
N SER A 77 9.07 0.28 4.50
CA SER A 77 9.22 -0.64 5.63
C SER A 77 8.30 -1.83 5.42
N SER A 78 8.85 -3.02 5.38
CA SER A 78 8.15 -4.25 4.97
C SER A 78 7.30 -4.92 6.04
N VAL A 79 6.64 -4.13 6.90
CA VAL A 79 5.59 -4.59 7.82
C VAL A 79 4.45 -3.57 7.89
N CYS A 80 3.27 -4.03 8.30
CA CYS A 80 2.02 -3.30 8.21
C CYS A 80 2.07 -1.88 8.81
N THR A 81 2.43 -1.73 10.09
CA THR A 81 2.32 -0.46 10.81
C THR A 81 3.16 0.67 10.20
N PRO A 82 4.49 0.53 9.99
CA PRO A 82 5.28 1.60 9.38
C PRO A 82 4.92 1.84 7.90
N SER A 83 4.58 0.80 7.14
CA SER A 83 4.11 0.98 5.76
C SER A 83 2.82 1.80 5.70
N ARG A 84 1.82 1.50 6.56
CA ARG A 84 0.56 2.25 6.65
C ARG A 84 0.77 3.67 7.16
N TYR A 85 1.67 3.87 8.12
CA TYR A 85 2.10 5.20 8.56
C TYR A 85 2.63 6.03 7.38
N THR A 86 3.54 5.46 6.59
CA THR A 86 4.11 6.11 5.40
C THR A 86 3.04 6.43 4.36
N CYS A 87 2.11 5.51 4.08
CA CYS A 87 0.99 5.74 3.16
C CYS A 87 0.06 6.90 3.59
N MET A 88 0.02 7.23 4.89
CA MET A 88 -0.80 8.32 5.41
C MET A 88 -0.05 9.64 5.55
N THR A 89 1.25 9.58 5.84
CA THR A 89 2.04 10.77 6.14
C THR A 89 2.92 11.24 5.00
N GLY A 90 3.25 10.37 4.03
CA GLY A 90 4.24 10.64 2.98
C GLY A 90 5.68 10.74 3.52
N GLN A 91 5.92 10.20 4.71
CA GLN A 91 7.20 10.27 5.40
C GLN A 91 7.77 8.87 5.65
N TYR A 92 9.10 8.78 5.72
CA TYR A 92 9.74 7.61 6.30
C TYR A 92 9.33 7.44 7.77
N ALA A 93 9.14 6.21 8.21
CA ALA A 93 8.64 5.91 9.54
C ALA A 93 9.59 6.36 10.67
N SER A 94 10.90 6.42 10.41
CA SER A 94 11.89 7.00 11.35
C SER A 94 11.70 8.48 11.63
N ARG A 95 10.90 9.21 10.83
CA ARG A 95 10.49 10.59 11.12
C ARG A 95 9.33 10.69 12.12
N CYS A 96 8.79 9.60 12.58
CA CYS A 96 7.74 9.62 13.59
C CYS A 96 8.20 10.40 14.84
N ARG A 97 7.32 11.26 15.38
CA ARG A 97 7.60 12.12 16.54
C ARG A 97 6.57 11.96 17.65
N THR A 98 5.80 10.86 17.61
CA THR A 98 4.86 10.56 18.69
C THR A 98 5.61 10.23 19.98
N GLU A 99 5.02 10.53 21.13
CA GLU A 99 5.61 10.29 22.43
C GLU A 99 6.05 8.83 22.58
N ARG A 100 5.19 7.89 22.19
CA ARG A 100 5.52 6.45 22.22
C ARG A 100 6.75 6.12 21.39
N PHE A 101 6.85 6.66 20.17
CA PHE A 101 7.99 6.39 19.30
C PHE A 101 9.28 6.98 19.88
N LEU A 102 9.23 8.22 20.37
CA LEU A 102 10.39 8.90 20.95
C LEU A 102 10.86 8.26 22.27
N THR A 103 9.94 7.70 23.06
CA THR A 103 10.29 6.92 24.26
C THR A 103 11.08 5.65 23.90
N MET A 104 10.68 4.96 22.81
CA MET A 104 11.35 3.74 22.36
C MET A 104 12.60 4.01 21.50
N CYS A 105 12.61 5.12 20.78
CA CYS A 105 13.66 5.53 19.84
C CYS A 105 13.99 7.01 20.07
N PRO A 106 14.76 7.37 21.13
CA PRO A 106 15.19 8.75 21.36
C PRO A 106 15.91 9.35 20.14
N PRO A 107 15.92 10.69 19.96
CA PRO A 107 16.52 11.33 18.79
C PRO A 107 18.00 11.01 18.57
N ASP A 108 18.74 10.80 19.64
CA ASP A 108 20.17 10.46 19.70
C ASP A 108 20.47 8.97 19.56
N ALA A 109 19.43 8.14 19.42
CA ALA A 109 19.55 6.70 19.23
C ALA A 109 19.08 6.25 17.84
N PRO A 110 19.55 5.09 17.33
CA PRO A 110 19.04 4.50 16.12
C PRO A 110 17.52 4.28 16.18
N ALA A 111 16.81 4.69 15.14
CA ALA A 111 15.38 4.42 15.05
C ALA A 111 15.15 2.93 14.73
N ASN A 112 14.74 2.15 15.72
CA ASN A 112 14.27 0.77 15.53
C ASN A 112 12.81 0.84 14.99
N VAL A 113 12.66 0.97 13.67
CA VAL A 113 11.36 1.10 13.00
C VAL A 113 10.61 -0.23 12.99
N GLY A 114 9.39 -0.23 13.53
CA GLY A 114 8.55 -1.42 13.58
C GLY A 114 7.09 -1.07 13.91
N PHE A 115 6.46 -1.82 14.80
CA PHE A 115 5.07 -1.58 15.23
C PHE A 115 4.92 -0.45 16.25
N ASN A 116 5.90 0.43 16.35
CA ASN A 116 5.97 1.52 17.32
C ASN A 116 5.59 2.90 16.77
N VAL A 117 5.43 3.04 15.46
CA VAL A 117 4.97 4.30 14.85
C VAL A 117 3.46 4.43 14.88
N GLN A 118 2.96 5.67 14.96
CA GLN A 118 1.52 5.95 15.10
C GLN A 118 1.13 7.21 14.32
N VAL A 119 -0.11 7.24 13.84
CA VAL A 119 -0.79 8.45 13.38
C VAL A 119 -1.72 8.90 14.51
N GLU A 120 -1.34 9.96 15.21
CA GLU A 120 -2.07 10.45 16.37
C GLU A 120 -3.10 11.52 16.00
N PRO A 121 -4.15 11.69 16.81
CA PRO A 121 -5.05 12.83 16.72
C PRO A 121 -4.27 14.14 16.65
N GLY A 122 -4.67 15.01 15.71
CA GLY A 122 -4.01 16.31 15.52
C GLY A 122 -2.75 16.31 14.65
N SER A 123 -2.14 15.14 14.34
CA SER A 123 -0.99 15.07 13.44
C SER A 123 -1.37 15.33 11.98
N TRP A 124 -0.43 15.93 11.22
CA TRP A 124 -0.60 16.10 9.79
C TRP A 124 -0.52 14.76 9.05
N ASN A 125 -1.51 14.52 8.22
CA ASN A 125 -1.59 13.37 7.33
C ASN A 125 -2.49 13.68 6.14
N VAL A 126 -2.55 12.77 5.17
CA VAL A 126 -3.29 12.97 3.91
C VAL A 126 -4.77 13.31 4.14
N ALA A 127 -5.43 12.64 5.07
CA ALA A 127 -6.86 12.85 5.30
C ALA A 127 -7.14 14.23 5.91
N ARG A 128 -6.36 14.66 6.90
CA ARG A 128 -6.50 15.96 7.52
C ARG A 128 -6.31 17.09 6.51
N VAL A 129 -5.25 17.03 5.69
CA VAL A 129 -5.02 18.05 4.66
C VAL A 129 -6.18 18.09 3.67
N LEU A 130 -6.64 16.95 3.18
CA LEU A 130 -7.75 16.88 2.24
C LEU A 130 -9.06 17.39 2.87
N HIS A 131 -9.34 17.05 4.14
CA HIS A 131 -10.49 17.57 4.88
C HIS A 131 -10.47 19.09 4.94
N GLU A 132 -9.35 19.72 5.32
CA GLU A 132 -9.18 21.16 5.39
C GLU A 132 -9.37 21.86 4.03
N HIS A 133 -9.22 21.10 2.92
CA HIS A 133 -9.44 21.56 1.56
C HIS A 133 -10.81 21.15 0.98
N GLY A 134 -11.75 20.71 1.82
CA GLY A 134 -13.14 20.44 1.45
C GLY A 134 -13.42 19.09 0.82
N TYR A 135 -12.50 18.13 0.94
CA TYR A 135 -12.80 16.74 0.63
C TYR A 135 -13.60 16.09 1.77
N TRP A 136 -14.54 15.23 1.41
CA TRP A 136 -15.16 14.30 2.35
C TRP A 136 -14.24 13.10 2.53
N THR A 137 -13.69 12.91 3.72
CA THR A 137 -12.66 11.92 3.98
C THR A 137 -13.19 10.71 4.74
N GLY A 138 -12.84 9.50 4.31
CA GLY A 138 -13.29 8.26 4.92
C GLY A 138 -12.19 7.22 5.12
N PHE A 139 -12.30 6.50 6.22
CA PHE A 139 -11.46 5.34 6.53
C PHE A 139 -12.32 4.10 6.77
N VAL A 140 -11.98 2.99 6.10
CA VAL A 140 -12.68 1.71 6.25
C VAL A 140 -11.68 0.56 6.26
N GLY A 141 -11.78 -0.34 7.24
CA GLY A 141 -10.95 -1.54 7.35
C GLY A 141 -9.83 -1.43 8.40
N LYS A 142 -8.66 -1.99 8.10
CA LYS A 142 -7.54 -2.12 9.04
C LYS A 142 -6.78 -0.81 9.25
N TRP A 143 -6.80 -0.29 10.48
CA TRP A 143 -6.09 0.93 10.88
C TRP A 143 -4.61 0.68 11.16
N HIS A 144 -4.27 -0.08 12.16
CA HIS A 144 -2.95 -0.55 12.58
C HIS A 144 -1.85 0.52 12.74
N THR A 145 -2.24 1.79 12.94
CA THR A 145 -1.31 2.92 13.19
C THR A 145 -1.63 3.62 14.51
N GLY A 146 -1.65 2.85 15.60
CA GLY A 146 -2.01 3.33 16.93
C GLY A 146 -3.47 3.11 17.26
N GLY A 147 -3.96 3.81 18.29
CA GLY A 147 -5.35 3.75 18.71
C GLY A 147 -5.53 3.95 20.21
N PRO A 148 -6.77 4.18 20.66
CA PRO A 148 -7.08 4.42 22.06
C PRO A 148 -6.98 3.13 22.89
N PRO A 149 -6.93 3.24 24.24
CA PRO A 149 -7.13 2.10 25.12
C PRO A 149 -8.48 1.42 24.85
N MET A 150 -8.45 0.08 24.71
CA MET A 150 -9.64 -0.73 24.46
C MET A 150 -10.11 -1.43 25.73
N LEU A 151 -11.43 -1.63 25.85
CA LEU A 151 -12.00 -2.48 26.90
C LEU A 151 -11.57 -3.93 26.63
N SER A 152 -11.12 -4.62 27.67
CA SER A 152 -10.74 -6.02 27.58
C SER A 152 -11.96 -6.90 27.34
N ILE A 153 -11.80 -7.86 26.44
CA ILE A 153 -12.75 -8.94 26.19
C ILE A 153 -12.07 -10.25 26.58
N PRO A 154 -12.62 -11.02 27.52
CA PRO A 154 -12.06 -12.34 27.86
C PRO A 154 -12.02 -13.29 26.66
N ALA A 155 -11.06 -14.20 26.63
CA ALA A 155 -10.89 -15.12 25.50
C ALA A 155 -12.06 -16.13 25.37
N GLU A 156 -12.68 -16.47 26.50
CA GLU A 156 -13.81 -17.39 26.62
C GLU A 156 -15.19 -16.69 26.58
N ALA A 157 -15.21 -15.38 26.30
CA ALA A 157 -16.44 -14.59 26.35
C ALA A 157 -17.47 -15.09 25.32
N ASN A 158 -18.72 -15.17 25.73
CA ASN A 158 -19.83 -15.43 24.82
C ASN A 158 -20.18 -14.14 24.07
N LEU A 159 -20.04 -14.15 22.76
CA LEU A 159 -20.35 -12.98 21.92
C LEU A 159 -21.84 -12.61 21.86
N ARG A 160 -22.72 -13.48 22.33
CA ARG A 160 -24.16 -13.20 22.45
C ARG A 160 -24.52 -12.56 23.79
N ASP A 161 -23.58 -12.51 24.73
CA ASP A 161 -23.75 -11.81 25.99
C ASP A 161 -23.90 -10.30 25.74
N PRO A 162 -24.97 -9.66 26.22
CA PRO A 162 -25.21 -8.23 26.03
C PRO A 162 -24.06 -7.33 26.53
N GLU A 163 -23.40 -7.70 27.62
CA GLU A 163 -22.27 -6.94 28.16
C GLU A 163 -21.03 -7.04 27.23
N VAL A 164 -20.75 -8.24 26.70
CA VAL A 164 -19.68 -8.44 25.71
C VAL A 164 -19.96 -7.63 24.45
N MET A 165 -21.18 -7.68 23.95
CA MET A 165 -21.63 -6.89 22.81
C MET A 165 -21.47 -5.38 23.06
N ARG A 166 -21.87 -4.91 24.23
CA ARG A 166 -21.71 -3.50 24.63
C ARG A 166 -20.22 -3.08 24.63
N ARG A 167 -19.31 -3.91 25.14
CA ARG A 167 -17.87 -3.64 25.13
C ARG A 167 -17.29 -3.60 23.72
N LEU A 168 -17.70 -4.52 22.85
CA LEU A 168 -17.25 -4.53 21.44
C LEU A 168 -17.72 -3.28 20.70
N LEU A 169 -18.97 -2.88 20.87
CA LEU A 169 -19.51 -1.66 20.28
C LEU A 169 -18.81 -0.41 20.82
N GLU A 170 -18.51 -0.36 22.12
CA GLU A 170 -17.76 0.75 22.72
C GLU A 170 -16.31 0.79 22.19
N ASN A 171 -15.66 -0.34 22.01
CA ASN A 171 -14.34 -0.43 21.39
C ASN A 171 -14.36 0.10 19.95
N GLN A 172 -15.38 -0.26 19.18
CA GLN A 172 -15.59 0.27 17.83
C GLN A 172 -15.81 1.79 17.85
N ARG A 173 -16.63 2.31 18.77
CA ARG A 173 -16.85 3.74 18.91
C ARG A 173 -15.54 4.48 19.21
N ARG A 174 -14.76 4.02 20.20
CA ARG A 174 -13.47 4.61 20.57
C ARG A 174 -12.50 4.66 19.41
N LEU A 175 -12.36 3.55 18.67
CA LEU A 175 -11.46 3.49 17.52
C LEU A 175 -11.90 4.41 16.39
N ARG A 176 -13.18 4.45 16.08
CA ARG A 176 -13.74 5.35 15.06
C ARG A 176 -13.55 6.82 15.44
N ASP A 177 -13.75 7.17 16.71
CA ASP A 177 -13.58 8.54 17.21
C ASP A 177 -12.10 8.94 17.15
N TYR A 178 -11.17 8.03 17.46
CA TYR A 178 -9.73 8.24 17.31
C TYR A 178 -9.36 8.53 15.85
N ILE A 179 -9.85 7.72 14.90
CA ILE A 179 -9.62 7.89 13.47
C ILE A 179 -10.17 9.21 12.96
N ARG A 180 -11.35 9.63 13.43
CA ARG A 180 -11.92 10.93 13.09
C ARG A 180 -11.05 12.08 13.61
N GLN A 181 -10.56 11.99 14.84
CA GLN A 181 -9.66 12.99 15.40
C GLN A 181 -8.31 13.04 14.67
N ALA A 182 -7.92 11.96 13.97
CA ALA A 182 -6.77 11.96 13.08
C ALA A 182 -7.04 12.65 11.73
N GLY A 183 -8.26 13.14 11.45
CA GLY A 183 -8.58 13.97 10.28
C GLY A 183 -9.56 13.35 9.29
N PHE A 184 -10.22 12.24 9.64
CA PHE A 184 -11.27 11.65 8.81
C PHE A 184 -12.67 12.09 9.25
N ASP A 185 -13.55 12.44 8.31
CA ASP A 185 -14.96 12.74 8.57
C ASP A 185 -15.75 11.47 8.92
N TYR A 186 -15.34 10.35 8.32
CA TYR A 186 -16.02 9.07 8.42
C TYR A 186 -15.06 7.95 8.78
N ALA A 187 -15.46 7.09 9.70
CA ALA A 187 -14.77 5.84 9.99
C ALA A 187 -15.79 4.73 10.27
N ALA A 188 -15.69 3.61 9.58
CA ALA A 188 -16.60 2.48 9.76
C ALA A 188 -15.89 1.14 9.46
N SER A 189 -16.47 0.05 9.92
CA SER A 189 -15.97 -1.31 9.72
C SER A 189 -14.48 -1.44 10.04
N VAL A 190 -14.04 -0.85 11.17
CA VAL A 190 -12.63 -0.67 11.49
C VAL A 190 -12.06 -1.84 12.30
N TYR A 191 -10.91 -2.32 11.86
CA TYR A 191 -10.06 -3.27 12.60
C TYR A 191 -8.88 -2.51 13.20
N ARG A 192 -8.64 -2.69 14.50
CA ARG A 192 -7.56 -1.97 15.18
C ARG A 192 -6.17 -2.38 14.67
N GLY A 193 -5.97 -3.68 14.46
CA GLY A 193 -4.71 -4.29 14.05
C GLY A 193 -4.94 -5.63 13.37
N ASN A 194 -4.07 -6.59 13.62
CA ASN A 194 -4.18 -7.93 13.08
C ASN A 194 -5.34 -8.71 13.73
N LEU A 195 -5.96 -9.59 12.98
CA LEU A 195 -7.01 -10.48 13.52
C LEU A 195 -6.46 -11.40 14.61
N ALA A 196 -5.21 -11.83 14.49
CA ALA A 196 -4.54 -12.65 15.50
C ALA A 196 -4.39 -11.95 16.86
N ASP A 197 -4.46 -10.61 16.93
CA ASP A 197 -4.36 -9.85 18.18
C ASP A 197 -5.63 -9.96 19.04
N HIS A 198 -6.74 -10.44 18.47
CA HIS A 198 -7.95 -10.71 19.23
C HIS A 198 -7.78 -11.94 20.12
N LYS A 199 -8.10 -11.80 21.41
CA LYS A 199 -8.08 -12.93 22.36
C LYS A 199 -9.16 -13.95 22.04
N LEU A 200 -10.32 -13.47 21.59
CA LEU A 200 -11.49 -14.29 21.28
C LEU A 200 -11.39 -14.88 19.87
N ASP A 201 -11.33 -16.20 19.76
CA ASP A 201 -11.12 -16.90 18.48
C ASP A 201 -12.18 -16.57 17.43
N ALA A 202 -13.43 -16.38 17.83
CA ALA A 202 -14.52 -16.00 16.93
C ALA A 202 -14.30 -14.65 16.21
N LEU A 203 -13.43 -13.77 16.74
CA LEU A 203 -13.08 -12.48 16.13
C LEU A 203 -11.82 -12.55 15.22
N LYS A 204 -11.20 -13.73 15.10
CA LYS A 204 -10.01 -13.95 14.27
C LYS A 204 -10.33 -14.27 12.80
N TYR A 205 -11.55 -13.98 12.36
CA TYR A 205 -11.99 -14.21 10.98
C TYR A 205 -12.12 -12.90 10.21
N HIS A 206 -11.75 -12.96 8.92
CA HIS A 206 -12.01 -11.87 7.99
C HIS A 206 -13.52 -11.75 7.72
N ASN A 207 -13.98 -10.53 7.49
CA ASN A 207 -15.33 -10.27 7.00
C ASN A 207 -15.28 -9.16 5.94
N MET A 208 -15.11 -9.57 4.67
CA MET A 208 -15.00 -8.63 3.57
C MET A 208 -16.31 -7.90 3.33
N GLU A 209 -17.47 -8.58 3.52
CA GLU A 209 -18.80 -7.97 3.37
C GLU A 209 -18.99 -6.81 4.36
N TRP A 210 -18.47 -6.92 5.58
CA TRP A 210 -18.55 -5.84 6.57
C TRP A 210 -17.69 -4.64 6.17
N ILE A 211 -16.49 -4.88 5.63
CA ILE A 211 -15.62 -3.81 5.09
C ILE A 211 -16.29 -3.17 3.88
N THR A 212 -16.79 -3.97 2.93
CA THR A 212 -17.53 -3.50 1.75
C THR A 212 -18.71 -2.63 2.16
N LYS A 213 -19.54 -3.07 3.13
CA LYS A 213 -20.68 -2.28 3.64
C LYS A 213 -20.22 -0.89 4.13
N GLY A 214 -19.14 -0.83 4.91
CA GLY A 214 -18.58 0.44 5.38
C GLY A 214 -18.18 1.38 4.24
N ALA A 215 -17.60 0.84 3.16
CA ALA A 215 -17.24 1.61 1.98
C ALA A 215 -18.46 2.10 1.19
N LEU A 216 -19.48 1.24 1.00
CA LEU A 216 -20.73 1.62 0.33
C LEU A 216 -21.46 2.74 1.10
N ASP A 217 -21.57 2.62 2.43
CA ASP A 217 -22.18 3.63 3.29
C ASP A 217 -21.43 4.97 3.25
N PHE A 218 -20.11 4.94 3.12
CA PHE A 218 -19.31 6.15 2.92
C PHE A 218 -19.68 6.83 1.60
N LEU A 219 -19.75 6.08 0.49
CA LEU A 219 -20.05 6.61 -0.83
C LEU A 219 -21.44 7.23 -0.90
N ASP A 220 -22.45 6.61 -0.25
CA ASP A 220 -23.80 7.16 -0.13
C ASP A 220 -23.82 8.50 0.60
N ARG A 221 -22.97 8.68 1.62
CA ARG A 221 -22.91 9.90 2.45
C ARG A 221 -22.03 11.00 1.83
N ALA A 222 -21.19 10.69 0.85
CA ALA A 222 -20.32 11.68 0.23
C ALA A 222 -21.13 12.79 -0.48
N GLY A 223 -22.32 12.48 -0.99
CA GLY A 223 -23.12 13.44 -1.77
C GLY A 223 -22.33 13.94 -2.97
N ASP A 224 -22.39 15.23 -3.28
CA ASP A 224 -21.68 15.82 -4.42
C ASP A 224 -20.26 16.31 -4.09
N ARG A 225 -19.81 16.14 -2.85
CA ARG A 225 -18.46 16.53 -2.42
C ARG A 225 -17.40 15.65 -3.10
N PRO A 226 -16.24 16.20 -3.48
CA PRO A 226 -15.11 15.37 -3.79
C PRO A 226 -14.72 14.56 -2.54
N PHE A 227 -14.36 13.30 -2.73
CA PHE A 227 -14.06 12.45 -1.58
C PHE A 227 -12.66 11.80 -1.67
N PHE A 228 -12.14 11.49 -0.50
CA PHE A 228 -11.00 10.60 -0.31
C PHE A 228 -11.44 9.41 0.55
N LEU A 229 -11.44 8.22 -0.01
CA LEU A 229 -11.68 6.97 0.72
C LEU A 229 -10.40 6.16 0.83
N HIS A 230 -9.91 5.97 2.06
CA HIS A 230 -8.83 5.04 2.37
C HIS A 230 -9.46 3.69 2.75
N LEU A 231 -9.50 2.77 1.79
CA LEU A 231 -10.09 1.44 1.93
C LEU A 231 -9.00 0.42 2.22
N CYS A 232 -9.01 -0.15 3.43
CA CYS A 232 -7.97 -1.02 3.95
C CYS A 232 -8.51 -2.43 4.27
N PRO A 233 -8.76 -3.29 3.28
CA PRO A 233 -9.15 -4.68 3.54
C PRO A 233 -8.13 -5.39 4.43
N THR A 234 -8.59 -6.34 5.26
CA THR A 234 -7.71 -7.19 6.09
C THR A 234 -7.14 -8.38 5.32
N LEU A 235 -7.67 -8.66 4.13
CA LEU A 235 -7.18 -9.69 3.23
C LEU A 235 -5.89 -9.20 2.55
N GLN A 236 -4.85 -10.02 2.44
CA GLN A 236 -4.77 -11.48 2.56
C GLN A 236 -4.05 -11.94 3.84
N HIS A 237 -4.01 -11.10 4.87
CA HIS A 237 -3.26 -11.36 6.11
C HIS A 237 -3.73 -12.66 6.81
N SER A 238 -2.84 -13.29 7.57
CA SER A 238 -3.21 -14.40 8.48
C SER A 238 -4.12 -13.92 9.63
N PRO A 239 -4.90 -14.79 10.30
CA PRO A 239 -4.96 -16.23 10.14
C PRO A 239 -5.75 -16.64 8.89
N ALA A 240 -5.38 -17.79 8.34
CA ALA A 240 -5.89 -18.47 7.17
C ALA A 240 -7.11 -17.85 6.45
N PRO A 241 -6.89 -16.96 5.44
CA PRO A 241 -8.00 -16.24 4.81
C PRO A 241 -9.07 -17.16 4.22
N ASN A 242 -8.67 -18.33 3.71
CA ASN A 242 -9.62 -19.33 3.17
C ASN A 242 -10.51 -20.00 4.24
N GLN A 243 -10.05 -20.10 5.49
CA GLN A 243 -10.91 -20.57 6.59
C GLN A 243 -11.98 -19.52 6.91
N SER A 244 -11.66 -18.23 6.75
CA SER A 244 -12.62 -17.14 6.95
C SER A 244 -13.79 -17.20 5.95
N LEU A 245 -13.58 -17.72 4.73
CA LEU A 245 -14.66 -17.98 3.77
C LEU A 245 -15.73 -18.93 4.31
N LYS A 246 -15.35 -19.86 5.19
CA LYS A 246 -16.25 -20.83 5.84
C LYS A 246 -16.71 -20.36 7.21
N GLY A 247 -16.19 -19.22 7.71
CA GLY A 247 -16.55 -18.64 9.00
C GLY A 247 -17.96 -18.07 9.02
N ASP A 248 -18.44 -17.75 10.22
CA ASP A 248 -19.74 -17.12 10.41
C ASP A 248 -19.75 -15.70 9.78
N PRO A 249 -20.55 -15.44 8.74
CA PRO A 249 -20.58 -14.15 8.05
C PRO A 249 -21.16 -13.03 8.90
N THR A 250 -21.78 -13.33 10.05
CA THR A 250 -22.32 -12.34 10.95
C THR A 250 -21.32 -11.83 11.98
N MET A 251 -20.14 -12.49 12.10
CA MET A 251 -19.13 -12.11 13.08
C MET A 251 -18.28 -10.94 12.60
N THR A 252 -18.16 -9.92 13.46
CA THR A 252 -17.37 -8.71 13.21
C THR A 252 -16.67 -8.22 14.49
N PRO A 253 -15.65 -7.37 14.40
CA PRO A 253 -15.08 -6.70 15.58
C PRO A 253 -16.07 -5.81 16.36
N ALA A 254 -17.24 -5.48 15.77
CA ALA A 254 -18.33 -4.80 16.44
C ALA A 254 -19.30 -5.77 17.16
N GLY A 255 -19.04 -7.07 17.07
CA GLY A 255 -19.88 -8.13 17.57
C GLY A 255 -20.69 -8.83 16.48
N HIS A 256 -21.79 -9.45 16.89
CA HIS A 256 -22.63 -10.27 16.01
C HIS A 256 -23.65 -9.41 15.26
N LEU A 257 -23.69 -9.50 13.93
CA LEU A 257 -24.73 -8.92 13.10
C LEU A 257 -26.02 -9.75 13.22
N ARG A 258 -27.18 -9.13 13.04
CA ARG A 258 -28.48 -9.84 13.07
C ARG A 258 -28.61 -10.82 11.90
N THR A 259 -28.11 -10.42 10.72
CA THR A 259 -28.14 -11.19 9.48
C THR A 259 -26.84 -11.00 8.72
N PRO A 260 -26.41 -11.95 7.88
CA PRO A 260 -25.34 -11.76 6.93
C PRO A 260 -25.57 -10.53 6.04
N LEU A 261 -24.51 -9.88 5.61
CA LEU A 261 -24.56 -8.74 4.69
C LEU A 261 -24.56 -9.22 3.24
N GLU A 262 -25.50 -8.76 2.44
CA GLU A 262 -25.64 -9.07 1.00
C GLU A 262 -25.22 -7.83 0.17
N VAL A 263 -23.94 -7.47 0.24
CA VAL A 263 -23.40 -6.24 -0.36
C VAL A 263 -22.40 -6.49 -1.50
N GLN A 264 -22.09 -7.76 -1.76
CA GLN A 264 -21.19 -8.23 -2.80
C GLN A 264 -21.58 -9.63 -3.25
N ALA A 265 -20.90 -10.20 -4.25
CA ALA A 265 -21.14 -11.58 -4.66
C ALA A 265 -21.00 -12.55 -3.48
N PRO A 266 -21.94 -13.51 -3.31
CA PRO A 266 -21.94 -14.42 -2.18
C PRO A 266 -20.66 -15.26 -2.09
N ARG A 267 -20.03 -15.29 -0.90
CA ARG A 267 -18.82 -16.10 -0.68
C ARG A 267 -19.03 -17.61 -0.93
N ALA A 268 -20.25 -18.11 -0.74
CA ALA A 268 -20.59 -19.50 -1.01
C ALA A 268 -20.39 -19.91 -2.49
N GLY A 269 -20.54 -18.99 -3.43
CA GLY A 269 -20.32 -19.24 -4.88
C GLY A 269 -18.86 -19.21 -5.33
N ILE A 270 -17.91 -18.84 -4.46
CA ILE A 270 -16.50 -18.67 -4.85
C ILE A 270 -15.91 -20.02 -5.30
N ALA A 271 -16.13 -21.09 -4.56
CA ALA A 271 -15.59 -22.41 -4.89
C ALA A 271 -16.05 -22.90 -6.27
N GLU A 272 -17.30 -22.69 -6.62
CA GLU A 272 -17.85 -23.05 -7.93
C GLU A 272 -17.20 -22.23 -9.06
N ARG A 273 -17.06 -20.91 -8.86
CA ARG A 273 -16.42 -20.01 -9.83
C ARG A 273 -14.95 -20.38 -10.08
N LEU A 274 -14.21 -20.73 -9.02
CA LEU A 274 -12.82 -21.18 -9.13
C LEU A 274 -12.72 -22.51 -9.89
N ASN A 275 -13.56 -23.47 -9.55
CA ASN A 275 -13.60 -24.76 -10.25
C ASN A 275 -13.91 -24.60 -11.74
N LYS A 276 -14.89 -23.76 -12.09
CA LYS A 276 -15.23 -23.44 -13.49
C LYS A 276 -14.08 -22.76 -14.24
N ALA A 277 -13.25 -21.97 -13.53
CA ALA A 277 -12.08 -21.31 -14.08
C ALA A 277 -10.81 -22.18 -14.06
N GLY A 278 -10.86 -23.43 -13.54
CA GLY A 278 -9.69 -24.29 -13.39
C GLY A 278 -8.63 -23.77 -12.39
N ILE A 279 -9.07 -23.01 -11.39
CA ILE A 279 -8.19 -22.37 -10.38
C ILE A 279 -8.27 -23.14 -9.06
N ALA A 280 -7.13 -23.29 -8.39
CA ALA A 280 -7.06 -24.00 -7.11
C ALA A 280 -7.89 -23.32 -6.02
N GLY A 281 -8.64 -24.12 -5.24
CA GLY A 281 -9.56 -23.62 -4.21
C GLY A 281 -8.91 -22.85 -3.05
N ASN A 282 -7.59 -22.98 -2.86
CA ASN A 282 -6.82 -22.20 -1.86
C ASN A 282 -6.66 -20.71 -2.22
N MET A 283 -7.07 -20.30 -3.43
CA MET A 283 -7.05 -18.89 -3.90
C MET A 283 -8.39 -18.17 -3.74
N GLY A 284 -9.37 -18.77 -3.07
CA GLY A 284 -10.71 -18.21 -2.89
C GLY A 284 -10.73 -16.84 -2.19
N HIS A 285 -9.79 -16.60 -1.30
CA HIS A 285 -9.65 -15.33 -0.60
C HIS A 285 -9.29 -14.14 -1.52
N ALA A 286 -8.54 -14.40 -2.61
CA ALA A 286 -8.24 -13.38 -3.61
C ALA A 286 -9.51 -12.97 -4.39
N THR A 287 -10.33 -13.95 -4.77
CA THR A 287 -11.63 -13.70 -5.41
C THR A 287 -12.59 -12.97 -4.46
N TRP A 288 -12.58 -13.34 -3.18
CA TRP A 288 -13.42 -12.68 -2.18
C TRP A 288 -13.07 -11.19 -2.00
N LEU A 289 -11.78 -10.86 -2.01
CA LEU A 289 -11.31 -9.47 -2.02
C LEU A 289 -11.78 -8.75 -3.29
N ASP A 290 -11.60 -9.37 -4.46
CA ASP A 290 -12.02 -8.79 -5.74
C ASP A 290 -13.52 -8.52 -5.80
N ASP A 291 -14.36 -9.44 -5.28
CA ASP A 291 -15.81 -9.27 -5.16
C ASP A 291 -16.20 -8.03 -4.35
N GLY A 292 -15.52 -7.81 -3.23
CA GLY A 292 -15.76 -6.62 -2.41
C GLY A 292 -15.35 -5.32 -3.11
N ILE A 293 -14.20 -5.34 -3.79
CA ILE A 293 -13.77 -4.20 -4.60
C ILE A 293 -14.72 -3.98 -5.77
N ALA A 294 -15.20 -5.06 -6.44
CA ALA A 294 -16.19 -4.98 -7.51
C ALA A 294 -17.47 -4.27 -7.06
N ALA A 295 -17.97 -4.57 -5.86
CA ALA A 295 -19.15 -3.91 -5.31
C ALA A 295 -18.92 -2.40 -5.06
N VAL A 296 -17.73 -2.01 -4.59
CA VAL A 296 -17.37 -0.59 -4.42
C VAL A 296 -17.29 0.12 -5.77
N ILE A 297 -16.68 -0.51 -6.79
CA ILE A 297 -16.60 0.07 -8.15
C ILE A 297 -17.99 0.16 -8.77
N GLN A 298 -18.84 -0.85 -8.62
CA GLN A 298 -20.22 -0.79 -9.11
C GLN A 298 -21.00 0.35 -8.45
N LYS A 299 -20.84 0.56 -7.13
CA LYS A 299 -21.45 1.70 -6.43
C LYS A 299 -21.00 3.04 -7.01
N LEU A 300 -19.72 3.18 -7.38
CA LEU A 300 -19.23 4.39 -8.06
C LEU A 300 -19.90 4.59 -9.44
N VAL A 301 -20.18 3.50 -10.17
CA VAL A 301 -20.94 3.54 -11.43
C VAL A 301 -22.37 3.99 -11.19
N ASP A 302 -23.06 3.38 -10.21
CA ASP A 302 -24.46 3.67 -9.87
C ASP A 302 -24.68 5.12 -9.44
N LEU A 303 -23.66 5.71 -8.77
CA LEU A 303 -23.64 7.10 -8.37
C LEU A 303 -23.14 8.07 -9.46
N GLY A 304 -22.79 7.58 -10.64
CA GLY A 304 -22.21 8.39 -11.72
C GLY A 304 -20.84 8.99 -11.41
N LYS A 305 -20.12 8.45 -10.40
CA LYS A 305 -18.85 9.01 -9.91
C LYS A 305 -17.60 8.31 -10.41
N ARG A 306 -17.73 7.12 -11.06
CA ARG A 306 -16.59 6.30 -11.51
C ARG A 306 -15.64 7.09 -12.39
N ASP A 307 -16.15 7.80 -13.37
CA ASP A 307 -15.34 8.49 -14.38
C ASP A 307 -14.57 9.69 -13.82
N ASN A 308 -15.01 10.27 -12.69
CA ASN A 308 -14.27 11.31 -11.96
C ASN A 308 -13.56 10.75 -10.71
N THR A 309 -13.28 9.45 -10.65
CA THR A 309 -12.54 8.83 -9.54
C THR A 309 -11.17 8.35 -10.02
N VAL A 310 -10.14 8.62 -9.22
CA VAL A 310 -8.81 8.00 -9.37
C VAL A 310 -8.66 6.92 -8.31
N ILE A 311 -8.17 5.75 -8.71
CA ILE A 311 -7.96 4.60 -7.85
C ILE A 311 -6.46 4.33 -7.76
N LEU A 312 -5.92 4.39 -6.56
CA LEU A 312 -4.59 3.93 -6.22
C LEU A 312 -4.72 2.58 -5.50
N PHE A 313 -4.06 1.56 -6.02
CA PHE A 313 -3.98 0.23 -5.42
C PHE A 313 -2.56 -0.07 -4.97
N PHE A 314 -2.42 -0.56 -3.75
CA PHE A 314 -1.13 -0.95 -3.18
C PHE A 314 -1.32 -2.03 -2.10
N SER A 315 -0.29 -2.86 -1.86
CA SER A 315 -0.22 -3.72 -0.67
C SER A 315 0.77 -3.15 0.34
N ASP A 316 0.44 -3.21 1.61
CA ASP A 316 1.30 -2.66 2.67
C ASP A 316 2.65 -3.38 2.79
N ASN A 317 2.71 -4.66 2.47
CA ASN A 317 3.93 -5.48 2.31
C ASN A 317 3.58 -6.81 1.60
N THR A 318 4.61 -7.60 1.29
CA THR A 318 4.45 -8.99 0.81
C THR A 318 5.03 -10.00 1.79
N THR A 319 4.69 -11.28 1.60
CA THR A 319 5.09 -12.39 2.48
C THR A 319 5.91 -13.45 1.75
N LEU A 320 6.58 -13.07 0.66
CA LEU A 320 7.37 -13.98 -0.18
C LEU A 320 8.75 -14.33 0.43
N GLY A 321 8.80 -14.43 1.76
CA GLY A 321 10.02 -14.79 2.49
C GLY A 321 10.92 -13.59 2.78
N GLY A 322 10.34 -12.39 2.88
CA GLY A 322 11.09 -11.16 3.16
C GLY A 322 10.36 -10.17 4.08
N LYS A 323 9.17 -10.49 4.58
CA LYS A 323 8.46 -9.59 5.51
C LYS A 323 9.30 -9.29 6.75
N GLY A 324 9.40 -8.03 7.14
CA GLY A 324 10.25 -7.59 8.25
C GLY A 324 11.73 -7.45 7.88
N THR A 325 12.07 -7.39 6.59
CA THR A 325 13.44 -7.22 6.07
C THR A 325 13.46 -6.20 4.94
N CYS A 326 14.65 -5.84 4.45
CA CYS A 326 14.82 -5.00 3.26
C CYS A 326 14.83 -5.79 1.93
N TYR A 327 14.61 -7.10 1.94
CA TYR A 327 14.55 -7.91 0.71
C TYR A 327 13.28 -7.67 -0.09
N ASP A 328 13.36 -7.88 -1.41
CA ASP A 328 12.22 -7.72 -2.34
C ASP A 328 11.02 -8.60 -1.94
N GLY A 329 11.26 -9.79 -1.38
CA GLY A 329 10.21 -10.68 -0.90
C GLY A 329 9.32 -10.12 0.22
N GLY A 330 9.67 -8.97 0.80
CA GLY A 330 8.85 -8.22 1.77
C GLY A 330 8.56 -6.80 1.31
N ALA A 331 9.53 -6.16 0.64
CA ALA A 331 9.49 -4.75 0.33
C ALA A 331 8.85 -4.40 -1.03
N ARG A 332 8.95 -5.27 -2.03
CA ARG A 332 8.39 -5.03 -3.37
C ARG A 332 6.96 -5.55 -3.44
N THR A 333 6.01 -4.67 -3.78
CA THR A 333 4.58 -4.95 -3.68
C THR A 333 3.82 -4.66 -4.97
N PRO A 334 2.66 -5.29 -5.20
CA PRO A 334 1.77 -4.92 -6.30
C PRO A 334 1.30 -3.46 -6.15
N CYS A 335 1.35 -2.72 -7.26
CA CYS A 335 0.89 -1.34 -7.33
C CYS A 335 0.37 -1.00 -8.72
N PHE A 336 -0.78 -0.33 -8.76
CA PHE A 336 -1.28 0.29 -9.99
C PHE A 336 -2.07 1.57 -9.68
N LEU A 337 -2.16 2.44 -10.68
CA LEU A 337 -2.97 3.66 -10.65
C LEU A 337 -3.96 3.61 -11.83
N TRP A 338 -5.23 3.86 -11.56
CA TRP A 338 -6.29 3.94 -12.54
C TRP A 338 -7.06 5.27 -12.42
N GLY A 339 -7.52 5.82 -13.54
CA GLY A 339 -8.36 7.02 -13.54
C GLY A 339 -8.70 7.47 -14.96
N LYS A 340 -9.96 7.34 -15.35
CA LYS A 340 -10.40 7.66 -16.70
C LYS A 340 -10.07 9.10 -17.10
N GLY A 341 -9.36 9.27 -18.22
CA GLY A 341 -8.97 10.57 -18.76
C GLY A 341 -7.85 11.30 -18.00
N ARG A 342 -7.41 10.79 -16.83
CA ARG A 342 -6.32 11.34 -16.01
C ARG A 342 -5.09 10.44 -15.98
N VAL A 343 -5.31 9.14 -16.10
CA VAL A 343 -4.29 8.09 -16.09
C VAL A 343 -4.37 7.36 -17.43
N PRO A 344 -3.29 7.28 -18.21
CA PRO A 344 -3.28 6.56 -19.47
C PRO A 344 -3.47 5.06 -19.23
N ALA A 345 -4.31 4.43 -20.08
CA ALA A 345 -4.57 3.00 -20.00
C ALA A 345 -3.44 2.15 -20.60
N GLY A 346 -3.32 0.92 -20.11
CA GLY A 346 -2.46 -0.12 -20.69
C GLY A 346 -0.95 0.13 -20.54
N ARG A 347 -0.53 0.98 -19.61
CA ARG A 347 0.89 1.30 -19.41
C ARG A 347 1.55 0.49 -18.32
N VAL A 348 2.82 0.17 -18.55
CA VAL A 348 3.72 -0.42 -17.56
C VAL A 348 4.84 0.58 -17.25
N CYS A 349 5.03 0.88 -15.97
CA CYS A 349 6.10 1.73 -15.46
C CYS A 349 7.11 0.89 -14.67
N ASN A 350 8.36 0.88 -15.14
CA ASN A 350 9.46 0.12 -14.53
C ASN A 350 10.35 1.00 -13.63
N LYS A 351 9.98 2.26 -13.41
CA LYS A 351 10.71 3.16 -12.53
C LYS A 351 10.53 2.78 -11.07
N LEU A 352 11.53 3.11 -10.25
CA LEU A 352 11.49 2.90 -8.81
C LEU A 352 10.48 3.85 -8.16
N VAL A 353 9.37 3.33 -7.68
CA VAL A 353 8.36 4.08 -6.94
C VAL A 353 8.20 3.51 -5.53
N GLN A 354 7.76 4.33 -4.59
CA GLN A 354 7.67 3.93 -3.19
C GLN A 354 6.42 4.52 -2.53
N ASN A 355 5.96 3.92 -1.45
CA ASN A 355 4.74 4.39 -0.76
C ASN A 355 4.86 5.81 -0.15
N ILE A 356 6.06 6.37 -0.01
CA ILE A 356 6.24 7.80 0.31
C ILE A 356 5.68 8.73 -0.78
N ASP A 357 5.55 8.24 -2.02
CA ASP A 357 5.10 8.99 -3.19
C ASP A 357 3.58 9.16 -3.26
N PHE A 358 2.84 8.38 -2.47
CA PHE A 358 1.38 8.36 -2.60
C PHE A 358 0.73 9.62 -2.06
N VAL A 359 1.19 10.14 -0.92
CA VAL A 359 0.64 11.36 -0.36
C VAL A 359 0.86 12.57 -1.28
N PRO A 360 2.10 12.84 -1.79
CA PRO A 360 2.28 13.91 -2.77
C PRO A 360 1.51 13.67 -4.08
N THR A 361 1.30 12.42 -4.51
CA THR A 361 0.46 12.10 -5.67
C THR A 361 -1.01 12.44 -5.42
N ILE A 362 -1.53 12.11 -4.23
CA ILE A 362 -2.90 12.42 -3.84
C ILE A 362 -3.12 13.93 -3.77
N PHE A 363 -2.14 14.68 -3.22
CA PHE A 363 -2.23 16.14 -3.17
C PHE A 363 -2.17 16.77 -4.56
N ASP A 364 -1.32 16.28 -5.45
CA ASP A 364 -1.23 16.72 -6.84
C ASP A 364 -2.55 16.48 -7.58
N LEU A 365 -3.15 15.27 -7.47
CA LEU A 365 -4.45 14.94 -8.02
C LEU A 365 -5.59 15.83 -7.47
N ALA A 366 -5.53 16.15 -6.20
CA ALA A 366 -6.52 17.01 -5.53
C ALA A 366 -6.32 18.50 -5.82
N GLY A 367 -5.17 18.89 -6.36
CA GLY A 367 -4.79 20.30 -6.55
C GLY A 367 -4.61 21.04 -5.23
N VAL A 368 -4.09 20.36 -4.19
CA VAL A 368 -3.86 20.94 -2.87
C VAL A 368 -2.38 20.94 -2.51
N GLN A 369 -1.98 21.88 -1.65
CA GLN A 369 -0.64 21.94 -1.11
C GLN A 369 -0.64 21.56 0.37
N PRO A 370 0.31 20.75 0.82
CA PRO A 370 0.44 20.47 2.25
C PRO A 370 0.88 21.72 3.00
N PRO A 371 0.53 21.86 4.28
CA PRO A 371 1.07 22.92 5.11
C PRO A 371 2.60 22.78 5.28
N ALA A 372 3.31 23.87 5.47
CA ALA A 372 4.78 23.88 5.63
C ALA A 372 5.27 22.95 6.76
N ALA A 373 4.45 22.73 7.78
CA ALA A 373 4.74 21.81 8.89
C ALA A 373 4.70 20.32 8.50
N MET A 374 4.11 20.00 7.35
CA MET A 374 4.04 18.61 6.85
C MET A 374 5.16 18.34 5.85
N LYS A 375 6.29 17.85 6.34
CA LYS A 375 7.40 17.45 5.48
C LYS A 375 7.02 16.19 4.70
N LEU A 376 7.26 16.17 3.39
CA LEU A 376 7.09 15.01 2.53
C LEU A 376 8.45 14.49 2.08
N ASP A 377 8.65 13.18 2.10
CA ASP A 377 9.89 12.54 1.64
C ASP A 377 9.78 12.03 0.20
N GLY A 378 8.56 11.92 -0.32
CA GLY A 378 8.25 11.42 -1.67
C GLY A 378 8.04 12.51 -2.71
N MET A 379 7.74 12.07 -3.93
CA MET A 379 7.41 12.90 -5.08
C MET A 379 6.12 12.40 -5.72
N SER A 380 5.31 13.31 -6.33
CA SER A 380 4.13 12.89 -7.08
C SER A 380 4.48 11.93 -8.21
N LEU A 381 3.71 10.84 -8.34
CA LEU A 381 3.80 9.90 -9.46
C LEU A 381 3.22 10.46 -10.77
N MET A 382 2.45 11.54 -10.71
CA MET A 382 1.75 12.08 -11.89
C MET A 382 2.68 12.46 -13.03
N PRO A 383 3.87 13.06 -12.83
CA PRO A 383 4.84 13.25 -13.91
C PRO A 383 5.27 11.95 -14.61
N LEU A 384 5.50 10.86 -13.87
CA LEU A 384 5.79 9.55 -14.47
C LEU A 384 4.61 8.99 -15.26
N VAL A 385 3.40 9.23 -14.74
CA VAL A 385 2.16 8.73 -15.34
C VAL A 385 1.85 9.46 -16.64
N THR A 386 2.02 10.78 -16.70
CA THR A 386 1.68 11.61 -17.86
C THR A 386 2.82 11.78 -18.85
N GLN A 387 4.07 11.77 -18.37
CA GLN A 387 5.27 12.03 -19.16
C GLN A 387 6.32 10.92 -18.95
N PRO A 388 6.31 9.84 -19.74
CA PRO A 388 7.16 8.64 -19.53
C PRO A 388 8.66 8.91 -19.49
N GLN A 389 9.11 9.98 -20.15
CA GLN A 389 10.52 10.37 -20.22
C GLN A 389 10.97 11.28 -19.06
N THR A 390 10.10 11.53 -18.08
CA THR A 390 10.44 12.34 -16.91
C THR A 390 11.68 11.79 -16.21
N LYS A 391 12.63 12.67 -15.91
CA LYS A 391 13.76 12.33 -15.04
C LYS A 391 13.21 11.93 -13.66
N TRP A 392 13.59 10.77 -13.20
CA TRP A 392 13.12 10.20 -11.95
C TRP A 392 14.29 9.79 -11.05
N ARG A 393 13.98 9.44 -9.80
CA ARG A 393 15.01 8.92 -8.87
C ARG A 393 15.67 7.66 -9.45
N ASP A 394 16.95 7.51 -9.17
CA ASP A 394 17.75 6.34 -9.51
C ASP A 394 17.96 5.39 -8.33
N ALA A 395 17.54 5.82 -7.12
CA ALA A 395 17.59 5.01 -5.91
C ALA A 395 16.37 5.29 -5.02
N LEU A 396 16.01 4.29 -4.21
CA LEU A 396 15.10 4.43 -3.07
C LEU A 396 15.73 3.80 -1.83
N PHE A 397 15.17 4.14 -0.67
CA PHE A 397 15.70 3.73 0.63
C PHE A 397 14.68 2.89 1.39
N LEU A 398 15.19 1.93 2.14
CA LEU A 398 14.40 0.98 2.93
C LEU A 398 14.85 1.04 4.38
N GLU A 399 13.90 0.90 5.29
CA GLU A 399 14.18 0.90 6.72
C GLU A 399 13.26 -0.07 7.46
N ILE A 400 13.83 -0.93 8.27
CA ILE A 400 13.07 -1.79 9.18
C ILE A 400 13.98 -2.28 10.31
N GLY A 401 13.52 -2.18 11.55
CA GLY A 401 14.29 -2.65 12.70
C GLY A 401 15.72 -2.11 12.68
N HIS A 402 16.67 -3.02 12.73
CA HIS A 402 18.11 -2.77 12.71
C HIS A 402 18.73 -2.78 11.32
N THR A 403 17.92 -2.67 10.27
CA THR A 403 18.40 -2.63 8.87
C THR A 403 18.03 -1.35 8.16
N ARG A 404 18.91 -0.93 7.25
CA ARG A 404 18.69 0.12 6.27
C ARG A 404 19.16 -0.37 4.92
N GLY A 405 18.46 0.01 3.85
CA GLY A 405 18.80 -0.42 2.51
C GLY A 405 18.76 0.71 1.49
N VAL A 406 19.58 0.58 0.45
CA VAL A 406 19.53 1.37 -0.78
C VAL A 406 19.23 0.42 -1.92
N CYS A 407 18.19 0.72 -2.69
CA CYS A 407 17.79 -0.05 -3.86
C CYS A 407 17.87 0.83 -5.11
N THR A 408 18.63 0.40 -6.11
CA THR A 408 18.71 1.00 -7.45
C THR A 408 18.02 0.10 -8.48
N GLU A 409 18.09 0.43 -9.75
CA GLU A 409 17.55 -0.44 -10.81
C GLU A 409 18.26 -1.81 -10.88
N ARG A 410 19.53 -1.88 -10.50
CA ARG A 410 20.34 -3.10 -10.55
C ARG A 410 20.77 -3.60 -9.19
N TRP A 411 21.17 -2.70 -8.29
CA TRP A 411 21.84 -3.08 -7.06
C TRP A 411 20.97 -2.84 -5.84
N LYS A 412 21.03 -3.73 -4.87
CA LYS A 412 20.55 -3.50 -3.53
C LYS A 412 21.65 -3.70 -2.52
N TYR A 413 21.91 -2.66 -1.72
CA TYR A 413 22.79 -2.72 -0.57
C TYR A 413 21.96 -2.69 0.71
N ILE A 414 22.26 -3.60 1.65
CA ILE A 414 21.59 -3.67 2.95
C ILE A 414 22.66 -3.60 4.04
N ALA A 415 22.52 -2.66 4.97
CA ALA A 415 23.31 -2.54 6.17
C ALA A 415 22.51 -3.04 7.38
N LEU A 416 23.05 -4.02 8.10
CA LEU A 416 22.48 -4.55 9.35
C LEU A 416 23.37 -4.11 10.51
N ARG A 417 22.80 -3.32 11.45
CA ARG A 417 23.55 -2.74 12.58
C ARG A 417 22.79 -2.97 13.89
N TYR A 418 23.12 -4.05 14.55
CA TYR A 418 22.58 -4.31 15.89
C TYR A 418 23.31 -3.46 16.95
N PRO A 419 22.59 -2.96 17.97
CA PRO A 419 23.23 -2.36 19.15
C PRO A 419 24.20 -3.34 19.83
N PRO A 420 25.30 -2.84 20.44
CA PRO A 420 26.32 -3.69 21.08
C PRO A 420 25.76 -4.68 22.10
N GLU A 421 24.78 -4.26 22.89
CA GLU A 421 24.11 -5.12 23.88
C GLU A 421 23.38 -6.30 23.22
N LEU A 422 22.72 -6.05 22.09
CA LEU A 422 22.03 -7.09 21.34
C LEU A 422 23.03 -8.04 20.68
N GLN A 423 24.13 -7.51 20.12
CA GLN A 423 25.23 -8.32 19.59
C GLN A 423 25.83 -9.23 20.67
N LYS A 424 26.03 -8.72 21.87
CA LYS A 424 26.50 -9.51 23.02
C LYS A 424 25.54 -10.65 23.37
N LYS A 425 24.24 -10.36 23.48
CA LYS A 425 23.20 -11.37 23.74
C LYS A 425 23.15 -12.45 22.67
N MET A 426 23.40 -12.08 21.39
CA MET A 426 23.50 -13.03 20.28
C MET A 426 24.75 -13.92 20.43
N ALA A 427 25.90 -13.34 20.75
CA ALA A 427 27.14 -14.05 20.97
C ALA A 427 27.07 -15.01 22.16
N ASP A 428 26.50 -14.55 23.26
CA ASP A 428 26.33 -15.33 24.49
C ASP A 428 25.20 -16.39 24.39
N LYS A 429 24.50 -16.46 23.26
CA LYS A 429 23.33 -17.33 23.03
C LYS A 429 22.23 -17.20 24.10
N THR A 430 22.17 -16.06 24.77
CA THR A 430 21.19 -15.76 25.83
C THR A 430 19.86 -15.25 25.26
N LEU A 431 19.82 -14.89 23.98
CA LEU A 431 18.57 -14.75 23.23
C LEU A 431 18.09 -16.17 22.92
N GLY A 432 16.95 -16.57 23.41
CA GLY A 432 16.36 -17.89 23.17
C GLY A 432 16.07 -18.17 21.68
N ARG A 433 16.07 -17.13 20.85
CA ARG A 433 16.08 -17.14 19.37
C ARG A 433 17.01 -16.06 18.88
N PRO A 434 17.61 -16.19 17.67
CA PRO A 434 18.38 -15.12 17.06
C PRO A 434 17.57 -13.82 17.01
N ALA A 435 18.25 -12.69 17.22
CA ALA A 435 17.64 -11.40 16.93
C ALA A 435 17.37 -11.29 15.44
N TYR A 436 16.20 -10.80 15.10
CA TYR A 436 15.80 -10.57 13.73
C TYR A 436 16.14 -9.13 13.31
N HIS A 437 15.97 -8.81 12.04
CA HIS A 437 16.06 -7.43 11.58
C HIS A 437 15.13 -6.48 12.37
N MET A 438 14.05 -7.02 12.92
CA MET A 438 13.24 -6.41 13.98
C MET A 438 13.35 -7.24 15.25
N ASP A 439 13.23 -6.62 16.44
CA ASP A 439 13.22 -7.33 17.74
C ASP A 439 11.95 -8.18 17.98
N VAL A 440 11.20 -8.47 16.94
CA VAL A 440 9.94 -9.23 16.98
C VAL A 440 10.14 -10.57 16.29
N SER A 441 9.88 -11.66 17.00
CA SER A 441 9.85 -13.01 16.42
C SER A 441 8.59 -13.20 15.58
N LEU A 442 8.70 -13.04 14.27
CA LEU A 442 7.65 -13.43 13.31
C LEU A 442 8.08 -14.74 12.64
N ASN A 443 7.16 -15.72 12.52
CA ASN A 443 7.44 -17.00 11.84
C ASN A 443 7.93 -16.82 10.39
N LEU A 444 7.57 -15.71 9.75
CA LEU A 444 7.99 -15.34 8.40
C LEU A 444 9.48 -15.07 8.28
N GLN A 445 10.15 -14.64 9.36
CA GLN A 445 11.60 -14.37 9.38
C GLN A 445 12.41 -15.66 9.29
N GLU A 446 11.90 -16.77 9.82
CA GLU A 446 12.54 -18.08 9.61
C GLU A 446 12.58 -18.46 8.13
N THR A 447 11.58 -18.07 7.35
CA THR A 447 11.56 -18.26 5.90
C THR A 447 12.60 -17.38 5.21
N ALA A 448 12.79 -16.14 5.65
CA ALA A 448 13.84 -15.24 5.16
C ALA A 448 15.24 -15.80 5.44
N LEU A 449 15.48 -16.31 6.65
CA LEU A 449 16.74 -16.98 7.01
C LEU A 449 17.11 -18.12 6.06
N ARG A 450 16.15 -18.93 5.65
CA ARG A 450 16.41 -20.06 4.75
C ARG A 450 16.64 -19.62 3.31
N ARG A 451 16.07 -18.49 2.90
CA ARG A 451 16.17 -17.98 1.52
C ARG A 451 17.42 -17.16 1.28
N HIS A 452 17.90 -16.44 2.30
CA HIS A 452 19.00 -15.48 2.17
C HIS A 452 20.20 -15.92 3.02
N PRO A 453 21.18 -16.62 2.46
CA PRO A 453 22.37 -17.08 3.19
C PRO A 453 23.14 -15.95 3.89
N GLY A 454 23.13 -14.74 3.29
CA GLY A 454 23.75 -13.53 3.85
C GLY A 454 22.89 -12.80 4.89
N TYR A 455 21.81 -13.38 5.38
CA TYR A 455 20.83 -12.73 6.27
C TYR A 455 21.46 -12.02 7.49
N TRP A 456 22.52 -12.59 8.06
CA TRP A 456 23.22 -12.06 9.24
C TRP A 456 24.46 -11.24 8.90
N ASP A 457 24.83 -11.11 7.62
CA ASP A 457 25.96 -10.29 7.24
C ASP A 457 25.66 -8.81 7.51
N ALA A 458 26.64 -8.13 8.12
CA ALA A 458 26.53 -6.72 8.46
C ALA A 458 26.39 -5.81 7.22
N ASP A 459 27.03 -6.23 6.12
CA ASP A 459 26.96 -5.59 4.81
C ASP A 459 26.54 -6.63 3.77
N GLN A 460 25.54 -6.28 2.97
CA GLN A 460 25.02 -7.16 1.95
C GLN A 460 24.86 -6.38 0.64
N LEU A 461 25.25 -7.01 -0.48
CA LEU A 461 25.08 -6.46 -1.81
C LEU A 461 24.47 -7.52 -2.73
N TYR A 462 23.42 -7.18 -3.44
CA TYR A 462 22.74 -8.05 -4.38
C TYR A 462 22.64 -7.41 -5.76
N ASP A 463 22.86 -8.19 -6.83
CA ASP A 463 22.58 -7.82 -8.21
C ASP A 463 21.17 -8.27 -8.57
N LEU A 464 20.18 -7.38 -8.49
CA LEU A 464 18.78 -7.68 -8.72
C LEU A 464 18.44 -8.11 -10.16
N GLN A 465 19.37 -7.92 -11.11
CA GLN A 465 19.20 -8.38 -12.49
C GLN A 465 19.68 -9.83 -12.66
N ALA A 466 20.80 -10.19 -12.04
CA ALA A 466 21.37 -11.52 -12.11
C ALA A 466 20.80 -12.46 -11.04
N ASP A 467 20.46 -11.92 -9.87
CA ASP A 467 19.95 -12.63 -8.69
C ASP A 467 18.71 -11.88 -8.11
N PRO A 468 17.56 -11.94 -8.78
CA PRO A 468 16.33 -11.28 -8.31
C PRO A 468 15.78 -11.86 -7.01
N GLU A 469 16.26 -13.01 -6.56
CA GLU A 469 15.90 -13.64 -5.29
C GLU A 469 16.83 -13.28 -4.13
N GLU A 470 17.89 -12.47 -4.39
CA GLU A 470 18.82 -11.96 -3.36
C GLU A 470 19.48 -13.07 -2.54
N ARG A 471 19.96 -14.12 -3.22
CA ARG A 471 20.55 -15.31 -2.58
C ARG A 471 22.06 -15.22 -2.40
N VAL A 472 22.75 -14.46 -3.26
CA VAL A 472 24.21 -14.38 -3.29
C VAL A 472 24.66 -13.01 -2.81
N ASN A 473 25.18 -12.94 -1.58
CA ASN A 473 25.76 -11.70 -1.04
C ASN A 473 27.13 -11.42 -1.67
N LEU A 474 27.22 -10.37 -2.47
CA LEU A 474 28.43 -9.95 -3.20
C LEU A 474 29.28 -8.91 -2.43
N ALA A 475 28.87 -8.49 -1.22
CA ALA A 475 29.49 -7.38 -0.51
C ALA A 475 30.98 -7.61 -0.16
N LYS A 476 31.42 -8.85 -0.07
CA LYS A 476 32.82 -9.23 0.24
C LYS A 476 33.70 -9.46 -0.99
N GLU A 477 33.10 -9.44 -2.18
CA GLU A 477 33.82 -9.67 -3.45
C GLU A 477 34.57 -8.40 -3.85
N LEU A 478 35.89 -8.48 -4.01
CA LEU A 478 36.76 -7.33 -4.32
C LEU A 478 36.32 -6.57 -5.58
N GLN A 479 35.83 -7.28 -6.58
CA GLN A 479 35.36 -6.67 -7.83
C GLN A 479 34.15 -5.72 -7.63
N TYR A 480 33.41 -5.84 -6.54
CA TYR A 480 32.26 -4.98 -6.22
C TYR A 480 32.53 -3.94 -5.12
N ALA A 481 33.77 -3.83 -4.64
CA ALA A 481 34.15 -2.92 -3.55
C ALA A 481 33.76 -1.44 -3.86
N GLN A 482 33.91 -1.01 -5.11
CA GLN A 482 33.49 0.32 -5.54
C GLN A 482 31.99 0.51 -5.47
N THR A 483 31.20 -0.47 -5.91
CA THR A 483 29.72 -0.45 -5.84
C THR A 483 29.25 -0.39 -4.39
N VAL A 484 29.86 -1.20 -3.51
CA VAL A 484 29.57 -1.14 -2.07
C VAL A 484 29.85 0.25 -1.51
N THR A 485 31.01 0.84 -1.83
CA THR A 485 31.40 2.17 -1.35
C THR A 485 30.43 3.26 -1.82
N GLU A 486 30.01 3.22 -3.09
CA GLU A 486 29.03 4.15 -3.63
C GLU A 486 27.69 4.06 -2.91
N LEU A 487 27.14 2.86 -2.76
CA LEU A 487 25.84 2.67 -2.13
C LEU A 487 25.86 2.98 -0.62
N ARG A 488 26.96 2.72 0.07
CA ARG A 488 27.20 3.18 1.43
C ARG A 488 27.21 4.70 1.54
N GLY A 489 27.80 5.38 0.57
CA GLY A 489 27.76 6.85 0.47
C GLY A 489 26.32 7.35 0.36
N ARG A 490 25.54 6.81 -0.57
CA ARG A 490 24.12 7.16 -0.74
C ARG A 490 23.29 6.90 0.54
N LEU A 491 23.57 5.79 1.23
CA LEU A 491 22.89 5.48 2.50
C LEU A 491 23.22 6.52 3.58
N ARG A 492 24.49 6.94 3.67
CA ARG A 492 24.93 7.96 4.62
C ARG A 492 24.23 9.30 4.36
N ASP A 493 24.18 9.74 3.10
CA ASP A 493 23.56 11.01 2.72
C ASP A 493 22.07 11.01 3.07
N TRP A 494 21.37 9.91 2.82
CA TRP A 494 19.96 9.77 3.19
C TRP A 494 19.75 9.80 4.70
N LEU A 495 20.55 9.06 5.47
CA LEU A 495 20.44 9.00 6.94
C LEU A 495 20.76 10.37 7.57
N THR A 496 21.72 11.11 7.03
CA THR A 496 21.98 12.50 7.44
C THR A 496 20.74 13.37 7.26
N GLY A 497 20.00 13.21 6.16
CA GLY A 497 18.74 13.92 5.91
C GLY A 497 17.58 13.49 6.84
N LEU A 498 17.67 12.31 7.47
CA LEU A 498 16.71 11.87 8.48
C LEU A 498 17.05 12.35 9.89
N GLU A 499 18.27 12.87 10.12
CA GLU A 499 18.74 13.32 11.45
C GLU A 499 18.67 12.20 12.50
N ARG A 500 19.05 10.98 12.12
CA ARG A 500 19.01 9.79 12.98
C ARG A 500 20.32 9.01 12.88
N PRO A 501 20.96 8.65 14.00
CA PRO A 501 22.15 7.80 13.97
C PRO A 501 21.82 6.38 13.49
N PHE A 502 22.76 5.77 12.80
CA PHE A 502 22.67 4.36 12.41
C PHE A 502 24.08 3.78 12.21
N GLY A 503 24.65 3.21 13.28
CA GLY A 503 26.02 2.71 13.26
C GLY A 503 27.00 3.79 12.79
N GLU A 504 27.89 3.44 11.87
CA GLU A 504 28.89 4.36 11.30
C GLU A 504 28.38 5.26 10.16
N PHE A 505 27.08 5.20 9.81
CA PHE A 505 26.54 5.93 8.65
C PHE A 505 26.06 7.34 8.96
N ALA A 506 25.62 7.60 10.16
CA ALA A 506 25.07 8.89 10.54
C ALA A 506 25.85 9.50 11.71
N PRO A 507 25.84 10.85 11.82
CA PRO A 507 26.51 11.57 12.92
C PRO A 507 25.95 11.20 14.29
#